data_50305efd325f1504d0582b833fe13df7
#
_entry.id   50305efd325f1504d0582b833fe13df7
#
_cell.length_a   1.000
_cell.length_b   1.000
_cell.length_c   1.000
_cell.angle_alpha   90.00
_cell.angle_beta   90.00
_cell.angle_gamma   90.00
#
_symmetry.space_group_name_H-M   'P 1'
#
loop_
_entity.id
_entity.type
_entity.pdbx_description
1 polymer ?
#
loop_
_entity_poly.entity_id
_entity_poly.type
_entity_poly.pdbx_seq_one_letter_code
_entity_poly.pdbx_strand_id
1 'polypeptide(L)'
;MKKLTQEQIDQLFVFTKKHYVEFYDVQVELVDHLANAIEAQWERNPNLSFDEALQVEFKKFGIFGFTGLVEQKQNELHKYYNKMLWNELKKFVSIPKIIITIALYLLVVFVLNQTGYLGETILMSLLVVSYFAFMIDGFRFIFKTKKEQKKQGKSWLMQSVAQNVFSIPISTLSGTYSLTVIRFFENESGLTNLGIHLFAALVV
;
A
#
# COMPACT_ATOMS: atom_id res chain seq x y z
N MET A 1 -38.95 -6.01 -19.00
CA MET A 1 -37.97 -6.23 -17.93
C MET A 1 -38.09 -5.10 -16.92
N LYS A 2 -38.36 -5.42 -15.67
CA LYS A 2 -38.39 -4.43 -14.58
C LYS A 2 -36.92 -4.10 -14.26
N LYS A 3 -36.56 -2.82 -14.34
CA LYS A 3 -35.21 -2.33 -14.03
C LYS A 3 -35.22 -1.52 -12.74
N LEU A 4 -34.08 -1.48 -12.06
CA LEU A 4 -33.92 -0.64 -10.89
C LEU A 4 -34.03 0.84 -11.27
N THR A 5 -34.67 1.61 -10.39
CA THR A 5 -34.67 3.07 -10.47
C THR A 5 -33.37 3.64 -9.90
N GLN A 6 -33.07 4.90 -10.23
CA GLN A 6 -31.89 5.58 -9.66
C GLN A 6 -31.95 5.64 -8.12
N GLU A 7 -33.13 5.84 -7.56
CA GLU A 7 -33.35 5.82 -6.10
C GLU A 7 -32.95 4.47 -5.47
N GLN A 8 -33.33 3.36 -6.13
CA GLN A 8 -32.98 2.01 -5.66
C GLN A 8 -31.47 1.76 -5.78
N ILE A 9 -30.81 2.25 -6.82
CA ILE A 9 -29.35 2.19 -6.94
C ILE A 9 -28.68 2.97 -5.82
N ASP A 10 -29.16 4.17 -5.50
CA ASP A 10 -28.63 4.97 -4.39
C ASP A 10 -28.86 4.27 -3.03
N GLN A 11 -29.99 3.58 -2.86
CA GLN A 11 -30.23 2.74 -1.68
C GLN A 11 -29.24 1.57 -1.59
N LEU A 12 -28.83 0.95 -2.70
CA LEU A 12 -27.79 -0.08 -2.72
C LEU A 12 -26.43 0.47 -2.26
N PHE A 13 -26.06 1.69 -2.66
CA PHE A 13 -24.85 2.34 -2.14
C PHE A 13 -24.91 2.58 -0.63
N VAL A 14 -26.03 3.05 -0.12
CA VAL A 14 -26.25 3.22 1.32
C VAL A 14 -26.19 1.89 2.05
N PHE A 15 -26.80 0.85 1.46
CA PHE A 15 -26.82 -0.51 2.02
C PHE A 15 -25.41 -1.11 2.11
N THR A 16 -24.62 -1.05 1.04
CA THR A 16 -23.23 -1.55 1.04
C THR A 16 -22.36 -0.83 2.05
N LYS A 17 -22.48 0.50 2.14
CA LYS A 17 -21.77 1.32 3.13
C LYS A 17 -22.16 0.96 4.57
N LYS A 18 -23.45 0.73 4.84
CA LYS A 18 -23.94 0.30 6.15
C LYS A 18 -23.43 -1.07 6.56
N HIS A 19 -23.09 -1.92 5.57
CA HIS A 19 -22.48 -3.23 5.77
C HIS A 19 -20.95 -3.22 5.64
N TYR A 20 -20.31 -2.11 6.06
CA TYR A 20 -18.85 -1.97 6.22
C TYR A 20 -18.04 -2.01 4.91
N VAL A 21 -18.66 -1.78 3.77
CA VAL A 21 -17.91 -1.57 2.53
C VAL A 21 -17.51 -0.10 2.42
N GLU A 22 -16.30 0.23 2.87
CA GLU A 22 -15.82 1.62 2.93
C GLU A 22 -15.29 2.13 1.59
N PHE A 23 -14.78 1.24 0.75
CA PHE A 23 -14.11 1.59 -0.50
C PHE A 23 -15.12 1.77 -1.63
N TYR A 24 -15.08 2.94 -2.27
CA TYR A 24 -16.04 3.31 -3.31
C TYR A 24 -15.98 2.43 -4.54
N ASP A 25 -14.78 2.03 -4.98
CA ASP A 25 -14.57 1.10 -6.09
C ASP A 25 -15.20 -0.28 -5.83
N VAL A 26 -15.07 -0.78 -4.61
CA VAL A 26 -15.72 -2.03 -4.18
C VAL A 26 -17.23 -1.86 -4.06
N GLN A 27 -17.71 -0.69 -3.58
CA GLN A 27 -19.15 -0.39 -3.53
C GLN A 27 -19.76 -0.40 -4.93
N VAL A 28 -19.12 0.24 -5.92
CA VAL A 28 -19.60 0.28 -7.30
C VAL A 28 -19.75 -1.13 -7.87
N GLU A 29 -18.73 -1.98 -7.71
CA GLU A 29 -18.78 -3.36 -8.19
C GLU A 29 -19.88 -4.19 -7.50
N LEU A 30 -20.03 -4.03 -6.18
CA LEU A 30 -21.07 -4.68 -5.43
C LEU A 30 -22.48 -4.22 -5.80
N VAL A 31 -22.66 -2.92 -5.97
CA VAL A 31 -23.95 -2.34 -6.38
C VAL A 31 -24.34 -2.84 -7.77
N ASP A 32 -23.40 -2.90 -8.72
CA ASP A 32 -23.66 -3.45 -10.04
C ASP A 32 -24.05 -4.94 -9.96
N HIS A 33 -23.33 -5.72 -9.16
CA HIS A 33 -23.64 -7.14 -8.96
C HIS A 33 -25.00 -7.36 -8.31
N LEU A 34 -25.32 -6.60 -7.26
CA LEU A 34 -26.63 -6.68 -6.59
C LEU A 34 -27.77 -6.23 -7.50
N ALA A 35 -27.55 -5.15 -8.28
CA ALA A 35 -28.53 -4.64 -9.23
C ALA A 35 -28.89 -5.72 -10.27
N ASN A 36 -27.87 -6.30 -10.91
CA ASN A 36 -28.08 -7.35 -11.90
C ASN A 36 -28.78 -8.59 -11.31
N ALA A 37 -28.42 -8.98 -10.08
CA ALA A 37 -29.01 -10.13 -9.40
C ALA A 37 -30.49 -9.87 -9.02
N ILE A 38 -30.83 -8.67 -8.56
CA ILE A 38 -32.21 -8.27 -8.24
C ILE A 38 -33.07 -8.23 -9.51
N GLU A 39 -32.56 -7.64 -10.60
CA GLU A 39 -33.24 -7.62 -11.88
C GLU A 39 -33.52 -9.04 -12.41
N ALA A 40 -32.55 -9.95 -12.30
CA ALA A 40 -32.73 -11.36 -12.65
C ALA A 40 -33.75 -12.10 -11.78
N GLN A 41 -33.87 -11.72 -10.47
CA GLN A 41 -34.92 -12.24 -9.63
C GLN A 41 -36.33 -11.76 -10.07
N TRP A 42 -36.45 -10.49 -10.44
CA TRP A 42 -37.74 -9.94 -10.92
C TRP A 42 -38.20 -10.56 -12.27
N GLU A 43 -37.26 -11.06 -13.08
CA GLU A 43 -37.65 -11.84 -14.27
C GLU A 43 -38.35 -13.15 -13.90
N ARG A 44 -37.91 -13.81 -12.81
CA ARG A 44 -38.46 -15.08 -12.33
C ARG A 44 -39.71 -14.88 -11.45
N ASN A 45 -39.71 -13.81 -10.68
CA ASN A 45 -40.79 -13.47 -9.75
C ASN A 45 -41.06 -11.95 -9.76
N PRO A 46 -41.91 -11.44 -10.71
CA PRO A 46 -42.18 -10.02 -10.86
C PRO A 46 -42.86 -9.34 -9.65
N ASN A 47 -43.47 -10.11 -8.77
CA ASN A 47 -44.21 -9.61 -7.59
C ASN A 47 -43.28 -9.36 -6.39
N LEU A 48 -42.01 -9.74 -6.49
CA LEU A 48 -41.03 -9.53 -5.40
C LEU A 48 -40.75 -8.05 -5.22
N SER A 49 -40.82 -7.57 -3.97
CA SER A 49 -40.43 -6.20 -3.65
C SER A 49 -38.90 -6.01 -3.75
N PHE A 50 -38.42 -4.76 -3.84
CA PHE A 50 -37.01 -4.45 -3.88
C PHE A 50 -36.28 -4.95 -2.61
N ASP A 51 -36.87 -4.67 -1.43
CA ASP A 51 -36.26 -5.03 -0.16
C ASP A 51 -36.15 -6.55 0.04
N GLU A 52 -37.20 -7.29 -0.36
CA GLU A 52 -37.17 -8.76 -0.30
C GLU A 52 -36.10 -9.32 -1.24
N ALA A 53 -36.03 -8.82 -2.48
CA ALA A 53 -35.02 -9.25 -3.44
C ALA A 53 -33.59 -8.95 -2.92
N LEU A 54 -33.37 -7.74 -2.38
CA LEU A 54 -32.10 -7.35 -1.77
C LEU A 54 -31.71 -8.27 -0.60
N GLN A 55 -32.64 -8.58 0.29
CA GLN A 55 -32.40 -9.49 1.42
C GLN A 55 -32.07 -10.92 0.97
N VAL A 56 -32.71 -11.41 -0.06
CA VAL A 56 -32.42 -12.73 -0.63
C VAL A 56 -30.99 -12.76 -1.20
N GLU A 57 -30.60 -11.71 -1.95
CA GLU A 57 -29.23 -11.63 -2.49
C GLU A 57 -28.18 -11.45 -1.39
N PHE A 58 -28.46 -10.60 -0.40
CA PHE A 58 -27.53 -10.37 0.69
C PHE A 58 -27.25 -11.65 1.52
N LYS A 59 -28.28 -12.47 1.76
CA LYS A 59 -28.12 -13.75 2.48
C LYS A 59 -27.16 -14.71 1.80
N LYS A 60 -26.97 -14.62 0.49
CA LYS A 60 -26.01 -15.47 -0.24
C LYS A 60 -24.54 -15.21 0.13
N PHE A 61 -24.25 -14.01 0.66
CA PHE A 61 -22.89 -13.67 1.14
C PHE A 61 -22.57 -14.26 2.52
N GLY A 62 -23.53 -14.96 3.15
CA GLY A 62 -23.33 -15.67 4.40
C GLY A 62 -23.25 -14.78 5.64
N ILE A 63 -22.71 -15.32 6.72
CA ILE A 63 -22.69 -14.68 8.05
C ILE A 63 -21.80 -13.42 8.06
N PHE A 64 -20.73 -13.41 7.28
CA PHE A 64 -19.76 -12.30 7.21
C PHE A 64 -20.16 -11.21 6.21
N GLY A 65 -21.29 -11.36 5.51
CA GLY A 65 -21.77 -10.40 4.53
C GLY A 65 -20.71 -10.10 3.47
N PHE A 66 -20.45 -8.81 3.20
CA PHE A 66 -19.52 -8.37 2.16
C PHE A 66 -18.03 -8.40 2.57
N THR A 67 -17.72 -8.70 3.84
CA THR A 67 -16.33 -8.65 4.35
C THR A 67 -15.40 -9.58 3.58
N GLY A 68 -15.84 -10.79 3.28
CA GLY A 68 -15.05 -11.76 2.51
C GLY A 68 -14.73 -11.27 1.09
N LEU A 69 -15.65 -10.56 0.44
CA LEU A 69 -15.42 -9.98 -0.88
C LEU A 69 -14.44 -8.81 -0.82
N VAL A 70 -14.56 -7.94 0.18
CA VAL A 70 -13.62 -6.83 0.40
C VAL A 70 -12.20 -7.37 0.61
N GLU A 71 -12.06 -8.39 1.44
CA GLU A 71 -10.78 -9.06 1.70
C GLU A 71 -10.19 -9.72 0.44
N GLN A 72 -11.04 -10.39 -0.34
CA GLN A 72 -10.62 -10.97 -1.62
C GLN A 72 -10.10 -9.90 -2.57
N LYS A 73 -10.82 -8.78 -2.73
CA LYS A 73 -10.40 -7.67 -3.60
C LYS A 73 -9.12 -7.00 -3.12
N GLN A 74 -8.95 -6.83 -1.81
CA GLN A 74 -7.69 -6.36 -1.23
C GLN A 74 -6.52 -7.30 -1.59
N ASN A 75 -6.71 -8.61 -1.43
CA ASN A 75 -5.69 -9.61 -1.73
C ASN A 75 -5.35 -9.67 -3.23
N GLU A 76 -6.33 -9.56 -4.11
CA GLU A 76 -6.12 -9.47 -5.57
C GLU A 76 -5.27 -8.22 -5.92
N LEU A 77 -5.61 -7.09 -5.32
CA LEU A 77 -4.90 -5.83 -5.53
C LEU A 77 -3.47 -5.88 -4.98
N HIS A 78 -3.26 -6.46 -3.79
CA HIS A 78 -1.92 -6.70 -3.24
C HIS A 78 -1.07 -7.59 -4.15
N LYS A 79 -1.63 -8.69 -4.68
CA LYS A 79 -0.93 -9.55 -5.64
C LYS A 79 -0.55 -8.81 -6.91
N TYR A 80 -1.46 -7.99 -7.44
CA TYR A 80 -1.21 -7.18 -8.63
C TYR A 80 -0.06 -6.19 -8.40
N TYR A 81 -0.08 -5.43 -7.29
CA TYR A 81 0.98 -4.49 -6.95
C TYR A 81 2.31 -5.17 -6.67
N ASN A 82 2.31 -6.27 -5.94
CA ASN A 82 3.55 -7.04 -5.69
C ASN A 82 4.16 -7.53 -7.01
N LYS A 83 3.34 -8.01 -7.94
CA LYS A 83 3.81 -8.42 -9.27
C LYS A 83 4.38 -7.23 -10.06
N MET A 84 3.73 -6.08 -10.00
CA MET A 84 4.20 -4.85 -10.66
C MET A 84 5.53 -4.39 -10.07
N LEU A 85 5.63 -4.30 -8.75
CA LEU A 85 6.88 -3.96 -8.04
C LEU A 85 8.00 -4.93 -8.37
N TRP A 86 7.71 -6.24 -8.38
CA TRP A 86 8.70 -7.27 -8.73
C TRP A 86 9.20 -7.13 -10.17
N ASN A 87 8.31 -6.78 -11.09
CA ASN A 87 8.71 -6.52 -12.48
C ASN A 87 9.59 -5.27 -12.61
N GLU A 88 9.29 -4.21 -11.85
CA GLU A 88 10.13 -3.00 -11.83
C GLU A 88 11.50 -3.29 -11.18
N LEU A 89 11.52 -4.03 -10.06
CA LEU A 89 12.77 -4.48 -9.43
C LEU A 89 13.63 -5.30 -10.40
N LYS A 90 13.04 -6.23 -11.14
CA LYS A 90 13.78 -7.00 -12.16
C LYS A 90 14.40 -6.11 -13.24
N LYS A 91 13.73 -5.04 -13.66
CA LYS A 91 14.29 -4.08 -14.61
C LYS A 91 15.46 -3.29 -13.98
N PHE A 92 15.40 -3.06 -12.66
CA PHE A 92 16.47 -2.39 -11.93
C PHE A 92 17.69 -3.30 -11.73
N VAL A 93 17.47 -4.60 -11.51
CA VAL A 93 18.50 -5.64 -11.34
C VAL A 93 19.06 -6.09 -12.70
N SER A 94 19.36 -5.16 -13.61
CA SER A 94 20.10 -5.48 -14.84
C SER A 94 21.61 -5.57 -14.55
N ILE A 95 22.31 -6.50 -15.22
CA ILE A 95 23.75 -6.75 -15.03
C ILE A 95 24.58 -5.44 -15.01
N PRO A 96 24.42 -4.47 -15.94
CA PRO A 96 25.18 -3.24 -15.91
C PRO A 96 24.90 -2.38 -14.68
N LYS A 97 23.66 -2.36 -14.18
CA LYS A 97 23.31 -1.59 -12.98
C LYS A 97 23.87 -2.20 -11.71
N ILE A 98 23.91 -3.55 -11.63
CA ILE A 98 24.54 -4.26 -10.51
C ILE A 98 26.03 -3.95 -10.47
N ILE A 99 26.73 -3.98 -11.61
CA ILE A 99 28.15 -3.65 -11.70
C ILE A 99 28.39 -2.21 -11.24
N ILE A 100 27.58 -1.26 -11.71
CA ILE A 100 27.68 0.14 -11.30
C ILE A 100 27.45 0.28 -9.77
N THR A 101 26.46 -0.40 -9.22
CA THR A 101 26.16 -0.36 -7.78
C THR A 101 27.33 -0.91 -6.95
N ILE A 102 27.90 -2.06 -7.37
CA ILE A 102 29.07 -2.64 -6.70
C ILE A 102 30.29 -1.72 -6.83
N ALA A 103 30.54 -1.15 -8.01
CA ALA A 103 31.65 -0.23 -8.22
C ALA A 103 31.51 1.02 -7.34
N LEU A 104 30.31 1.56 -7.24
CA LEU A 104 29.99 2.72 -6.41
C LEU A 104 30.15 2.40 -4.92
N TYR A 105 29.71 1.22 -4.48
CA TYR A 105 29.94 0.73 -3.13
C TYR A 105 31.43 0.62 -2.79
N LEU A 106 32.22 -0.02 -3.67
CA LEU A 106 33.67 -0.16 -3.48
C LEU A 106 34.39 1.20 -3.44
N LEU A 107 33.94 2.15 -4.28
CA LEU A 107 34.46 3.51 -4.27
C LEU A 107 34.19 4.23 -2.95
N VAL A 108 32.94 4.10 -2.42
CA VAL A 108 32.59 4.68 -1.11
C VAL A 108 33.46 4.07 -0.01
N VAL A 109 33.59 2.74 0.04
CA VAL A 109 34.46 2.06 1.01
C VAL A 109 35.91 2.52 0.91
N PHE A 110 36.44 2.68 -0.32
CA PHE A 110 37.81 3.16 -0.56
C PHE A 110 37.98 4.59 -0.03
N VAL A 111 37.05 5.49 -0.34
CA VAL A 111 37.12 6.90 0.14
C VAL A 111 37.03 6.95 1.66
N LEU A 112 36.15 6.18 2.29
CA LEU A 112 36.01 6.13 3.76
C LEU A 112 37.31 5.65 4.43
N ASN A 113 37.96 4.64 3.86
CA ASN A 113 39.23 4.14 4.38
C ASN A 113 40.38 5.19 4.31
N GLN A 114 40.31 6.13 3.35
CA GLN A 114 41.29 7.20 3.21
C GLN A 114 41.02 8.41 4.11
N THR A 115 39.74 8.69 4.39
CA THR A 115 39.31 9.91 5.10
C THR A 115 39.15 9.70 6.61
N GLY A 116 39.16 8.44 7.09
CA GLY A 116 39.02 8.10 8.50
C GLY A 116 37.76 8.70 9.13
N TYR A 117 37.86 9.20 10.34
CA TYR A 117 36.74 9.72 11.16
C TYR A 117 35.90 10.82 10.44
N LEU A 118 36.54 11.70 9.68
CA LEU A 118 35.82 12.75 8.93
C LEU A 118 34.92 12.18 7.84
N GLY A 119 35.37 11.14 7.13
CA GLY A 119 34.56 10.47 6.12
C GLY A 119 33.33 9.77 6.71
N GLU A 120 33.50 9.10 7.85
CA GLU A 120 32.40 8.46 8.58
C GLU A 120 31.34 9.48 8.99
N THR A 121 31.77 10.61 9.57
CA THR A 121 30.86 11.67 10.01
C THR A 121 30.08 12.27 8.85
N ILE A 122 30.72 12.51 7.71
CA ILE A 122 30.05 13.02 6.48
C ILE A 122 29.05 11.99 5.96
N LEU A 123 29.42 10.72 5.88
CA LEU A 123 28.51 9.66 5.43
C LEU A 123 27.29 9.55 6.32
N MET A 124 27.48 9.51 7.65
CA MET A 124 26.37 9.44 8.61
C MET A 124 25.44 10.66 8.51
N SER A 125 26.01 11.85 8.35
CA SER A 125 25.17 13.06 8.18
C SER A 125 24.36 13.02 6.88
N LEU A 126 24.91 12.53 5.78
CA LEU A 126 24.20 12.34 4.50
C LEU A 126 23.07 11.30 4.64
N LEU A 127 23.34 10.19 5.33
CA LEU A 127 22.31 9.17 5.59
C LEU A 127 21.16 9.74 6.42
N VAL A 128 21.45 10.48 7.48
CA VAL A 128 20.42 11.13 8.33
C VAL A 128 19.61 12.12 7.50
N VAL A 129 20.26 12.97 6.70
CA VAL A 129 19.57 13.95 5.84
C VAL A 129 18.68 13.25 4.80
N SER A 130 19.18 12.19 4.14
CA SER A 130 18.40 11.42 3.16
C SER A 130 17.20 10.74 3.80
N TYR A 131 17.35 10.21 5.01
CA TYR A 131 16.24 9.64 5.78
C TYR A 131 15.15 10.67 6.08
N PHE A 132 15.51 11.85 6.59
CA PHE A 132 14.53 12.90 6.86
C PHE A 132 13.86 13.40 5.58
N ALA A 133 14.58 13.53 4.48
CA ALA A 133 13.99 13.89 3.19
C ALA A 133 12.95 12.86 2.74
N PHE A 134 13.28 11.56 2.82
CA PHE A 134 12.36 10.48 2.50
C PHE A 134 11.12 10.47 3.41
N MET A 135 11.30 10.69 4.71
CA MET A 135 10.19 10.81 5.67
C MET A 135 9.26 11.98 5.32
N ILE A 136 9.83 13.14 5.00
CA ILE A 136 9.06 14.32 4.62
C ILE A 136 8.22 14.05 3.36
N ASP A 137 8.81 13.43 2.34
CA ASP A 137 8.10 13.09 1.10
C ASP A 137 7.01 12.04 1.33
N GLY A 138 7.26 11.02 2.15
CA GLY A 138 6.27 10.04 2.57
C GLY A 138 5.08 10.69 3.32
N PHE A 139 5.35 11.57 4.27
CA PHE A 139 4.31 12.31 4.96
C PHE A 139 3.51 13.22 4.02
N ARG A 140 4.18 13.96 3.12
CA ARG A 140 3.51 14.79 2.11
C ARG A 140 2.57 13.96 1.24
N PHE A 141 3.01 12.79 0.79
CA PHE A 141 2.19 11.88 0.00
C PHE A 141 0.94 11.43 0.78
N ILE A 142 1.11 10.96 2.03
CA ILE A 142 0.00 10.51 2.88
C ILE A 142 -0.99 11.65 3.14
N PHE A 143 -0.50 12.85 3.50
CA PHE A 143 -1.36 14.01 3.76
C PHE A 143 -2.12 14.47 2.50
N LYS A 144 -1.45 14.48 1.34
CA LYS A 144 -2.07 14.81 0.06
C LYS A 144 -3.20 13.85 -0.26
N THR A 145 -2.95 12.55 -0.15
CA THR A 145 -3.94 11.50 -0.44
C THR A 145 -5.13 11.57 0.50
N LYS A 146 -4.91 11.73 1.81
CA LYS A 146 -5.99 11.92 2.80
C LYS A 146 -6.82 13.19 2.53
N LYS A 147 -6.16 14.28 2.12
CA LYS A 147 -6.86 15.53 1.78
C LYS A 147 -7.75 15.36 0.54
N GLU A 148 -7.28 14.63 -0.46
CA GLU A 148 -8.07 14.31 -1.66
C GLU A 148 -9.27 13.42 -1.34
N GLN A 149 -9.08 12.37 -0.54
CA GLN A 149 -10.18 11.50 -0.06
C GLN A 149 -11.25 12.32 0.69
N LYS A 150 -10.83 13.23 1.58
CA LYS A 150 -11.75 14.10 2.31
C LYS A 150 -12.52 15.06 1.41
N LYS A 151 -11.88 15.59 0.35
CA LYS A 151 -12.54 16.47 -0.62
C LYS A 151 -13.57 15.73 -1.46
N GLN A 152 -13.27 14.51 -1.87
CA GLN A 152 -14.14 13.72 -2.73
C GLN A 152 -15.23 12.98 -1.93
N GLY A 153 -15.09 12.89 -0.60
CA GLY A 153 -15.99 12.10 0.26
C GLY A 153 -15.97 10.60 -0.04
N LYS A 154 -14.99 10.14 -0.82
CA LYS A 154 -14.87 8.77 -1.30
C LYS A 154 -13.48 8.22 -0.95
N SER A 155 -13.46 7.02 -0.40
CA SER A 155 -12.24 6.25 -0.13
C SER A 155 -12.04 5.21 -1.23
N TRP A 156 -10.85 5.16 -1.83
CA TRP A 156 -10.53 4.20 -2.89
C TRP A 156 -9.61 3.12 -2.33
N LEU A 157 -9.92 1.86 -2.59
CA LEU A 157 -9.13 0.72 -2.15
C LEU A 157 -7.68 0.82 -2.66
N MET A 158 -7.51 1.21 -3.92
CA MET A 158 -6.20 1.45 -4.52
C MET A 158 -5.34 2.45 -3.72
N GLN A 159 -5.93 3.55 -3.24
CA GLN A 159 -5.21 4.55 -2.45
C GLN A 159 -4.82 4.02 -1.07
N SER A 160 -5.68 3.22 -0.44
CA SER A 160 -5.41 2.57 0.84
C SER A 160 -4.23 1.60 0.73
N VAL A 161 -4.22 0.77 -0.32
CA VAL A 161 -3.10 -0.17 -0.58
C VAL A 161 -1.81 0.57 -0.88
N ALA A 162 -1.85 1.65 -1.67
CA ALA A 162 -0.67 2.47 -1.94
C ALA A 162 -0.12 3.12 -0.67
N GLN A 163 -0.98 3.61 0.24
CA GLN A 163 -0.55 4.14 1.53
C GLN A 163 0.14 3.07 2.38
N ASN A 164 -0.36 1.84 2.40
CA ASN A 164 0.25 0.73 3.13
C ASN A 164 1.62 0.35 2.55
N VAL A 165 1.76 0.33 1.23
CA VAL A 165 3.05 0.06 0.56
C VAL A 165 4.11 1.10 0.94
N PHE A 166 3.73 2.38 1.11
CA PHE A 166 4.66 3.43 1.56
C PHE A 166 4.90 3.43 3.08
N SER A 167 3.95 2.97 3.88
CA SER A 167 4.09 2.97 5.35
C SER A 167 5.03 1.87 5.84
N ILE A 168 5.09 0.71 5.19
CA ILE A 168 5.96 -0.41 5.57
C ILE A 168 7.45 -0.05 5.47
N PRO A 169 7.97 0.49 4.34
CA PRO A 169 9.36 0.94 4.27
C PRO A 169 9.70 2.01 5.29
N ILE A 170 8.79 2.94 5.57
CA ILE A 170 9.00 4.00 6.56
C ILE A 170 9.19 3.40 7.96
N SER A 171 8.36 2.44 8.36
CA SER A 171 8.43 1.82 9.69
C SER A 171 9.63 0.90 9.84
N THR A 172 9.97 0.12 8.85
CA THR A 172 11.14 -0.79 8.89
C THR A 172 12.45 -0.02 8.83
N LEU A 173 12.57 0.96 7.94
CA LEU A 173 13.74 1.84 7.88
C LEU A 173 13.93 2.62 9.17
N SER A 174 12.89 3.13 9.82
CA SER A 174 13.01 3.85 11.09
C SER A 174 13.60 2.96 12.18
N GLY A 175 13.19 1.70 12.27
CA GLY A 175 13.72 0.72 13.22
C GLY A 175 15.19 0.38 12.97
N THR A 176 15.56 0.10 11.74
CA THR A 176 16.95 -0.24 11.38
C THR A 176 17.89 0.95 11.51
N TYR A 177 17.47 2.15 11.10
CA TYR A 177 18.29 3.36 11.26
C TYR A 177 18.51 3.72 12.73
N SER A 178 17.50 3.64 13.60
CA SER A 178 17.67 3.91 15.02
C SER A 178 18.66 2.95 15.67
N LEU A 179 18.58 1.65 15.36
CA LEU A 179 19.52 0.66 15.87
C LEU A 179 20.94 0.87 15.34
N THR A 180 21.09 1.26 14.08
CA THR A 180 22.39 1.55 13.47
C THR A 180 23.04 2.77 14.10
N VAL A 181 22.28 3.84 14.30
CA VAL A 181 22.74 5.06 14.97
C VAL A 181 23.14 4.80 16.42
N ILE A 182 22.32 4.06 17.18
CA ILE A 182 22.63 3.71 18.58
C ILE A 182 23.95 2.90 18.64
N ARG A 183 24.08 1.87 17.80
CA ARG A 183 25.31 1.04 17.76
C ARG A 183 26.55 1.81 17.31
N PHE A 184 26.39 2.80 16.43
CA PHE A 184 27.50 3.68 16.03
C PHE A 184 28.03 4.48 17.22
N PHE A 185 27.16 4.99 18.09
CA PHE A 185 27.57 5.73 19.27
C PHE A 185 28.08 4.82 20.41
N GLU A 186 27.70 3.54 20.43
CA GLU A 186 28.16 2.58 21.45
C GLU A 186 29.50 1.91 21.13
N ASN A 187 29.95 1.89 19.87
CA ASN A 187 31.11 1.12 19.42
C ASN A 187 32.17 2.01 18.75
N GLU A 188 33.33 2.19 19.40
CA GLU A 188 34.47 2.94 18.84
C GLU A 188 35.14 2.28 17.60
N SER A 189 34.69 1.08 17.19
CA SER A 189 35.20 0.34 16.01
C SER A 189 34.22 0.34 14.81
N GLY A 190 33.72 1.52 14.45
CA GLY A 190 32.49 1.70 13.67
C GLY A 190 32.43 1.18 12.23
N LEU A 191 33.52 1.08 11.46
CA LEU A 191 33.45 0.90 10.00
C LEU A 191 33.03 -0.48 9.53
N THR A 192 33.50 -1.54 10.16
CA THR A 192 33.16 -2.92 9.78
C THR A 192 31.69 -3.27 10.10
N ASN A 193 31.18 -2.73 11.20
CA ASN A 193 29.78 -2.91 11.60
C ASN A 193 28.81 -2.07 10.75
N LEU A 194 29.20 -0.85 10.34
CA LEU A 194 28.38 0.02 9.49
C LEU A 194 28.14 -0.60 8.11
N GLY A 195 29.18 -1.20 7.49
CA GLY A 195 29.05 -1.88 6.20
C GLY A 195 28.08 -3.04 6.23
N ILE A 196 28.09 -3.84 7.29
CA ILE A 196 27.19 -4.99 7.48
C ILE A 196 25.75 -4.51 7.67
N HIS A 197 25.53 -3.44 8.43
CA HIS A 197 24.18 -2.90 8.68
C HIS A 197 23.60 -2.14 7.49
N LEU A 198 24.43 -1.42 6.70
CA LEU A 198 24.00 -0.82 5.43
C LEU A 198 23.65 -1.89 4.39
N PHE A 199 24.41 -2.98 4.34
CA PHE A 199 24.09 -4.09 3.45
C PHE A 199 22.78 -4.81 3.88
N ALA A 200 22.57 -5.04 5.17
CA ALA A 200 21.33 -5.60 5.69
C ALA A 200 20.11 -4.68 5.43
N ALA A 201 20.28 -3.36 5.50
CA ALA A 201 19.20 -2.39 5.22
C ALA A 201 18.87 -2.26 3.72
N LEU A 202 19.81 -2.64 2.83
CA LEU A 202 19.58 -2.65 1.37
C LEU A 202 18.97 -3.97 0.86
N VAL A 203 19.07 -5.04 1.65
CA VAL A 203 18.59 -6.39 1.28
C VAL A 203 17.17 -6.66 1.83
N VAL A 204 16.69 -5.89 2.78
CA VAL A 204 15.32 -5.95 3.35
C VAL A 204 14.42 -4.93 2.66
#